data_ca1d74b10ecdf8c9105c79ef65cc18b2
#
_entry.id   ca1d74b10ecdf8c9105c79ef65cc18b2
#
_cell.length_a   1.000
_cell.length_b   1.000
_cell.length_c   1.000
_cell.angle_alpha   90.00
_cell.angle_beta   90.00
_cell.angle_gamma   90.00
#
_symmetry.space_group_name_H-M   'P 1'
#
loop_
_entity.id
_entity.type
_entity.pdbx_description
1 polymer ?
#
loop_
_entity_poly.entity_id
_entity_poly.type
_entity_poly.pdbx_seq_one_letter_code
_entity_poly.pdbx_strand_id
1 'polypeptide(L)'
;MNELIAHYNKFNEDKRLTRRHGQVEYITTMQYIHKYIEALQGENAKDTTLRILDIGAGTGRYAVELAKEGHDVTAVEYVKYNLGRLKQNANVAKKECQEAGKEFLLQAYQGDARKLKRFAEDTFDLTLLFGPMYHLYSFEDKLQALMEAKRVTKPDGYILVAYLMNEYGVLTYGFKEGNAIACIEDGRLDENFHCRSTEKELYDYVRLEDMKELRDAAGLEHVQTISADGPADYMRRELNAMSEEMFAKFIEYHLSTCERPELLGAGAHTVDILRCKKSHLG
;
A
#
# COMPACT_ATOMS: atom_id res chain seq x y z
N MET A 1 10.77 -21.96 -7.21
CA MET A 1 11.08 -20.52 -7.02
C MET A 1 9.72 -19.87 -6.88
N ASN A 2 9.48 -19.12 -5.82
CA ASN A 2 8.17 -18.52 -5.57
C ASN A 2 7.84 -17.58 -6.74
N GLU A 3 6.62 -17.67 -7.31
CA GLU A 3 6.13 -16.85 -8.44
C GLU A 3 6.38 -15.35 -8.20
N LEU A 4 6.16 -14.89 -6.97
CA LEU A 4 6.44 -13.54 -6.51
C LEU A 4 7.90 -13.10 -6.81
N ILE A 5 8.88 -13.91 -6.41
CA ILE A 5 10.29 -13.59 -6.63
C ILE A 5 10.63 -13.61 -8.12
N ALA A 6 10.06 -14.55 -8.87
CA ALA A 6 10.27 -14.65 -10.32
C ALA A 6 9.71 -13.44 -11.06
N HIS A 7 8.54 -12.95 -10.65
CA HIS A 7 7.90 -11.76 -11.21
C HIS A 7 8.75 -10.51 -10.97
N TYR A 8 9.05 -10.20 -9.72
CA TYR A 8 9.77 -8.97 -9.35
C TYR A 8 11.24 -8.93 -9.79
N ASN A 9 11.85 -10.07 -10.07
CA ASN A 9 13.18 -10.12 -10.72
C ASN A 9 13.14 -9.65 -12.18
N LYS A 10 11.98 -9.66 -12.82
CA LYS A 10 11.78 -9.28 -14.25
C LYS A 10 11.03 -7.96 -14.40
N PHE A 11 10.17 -7.61 -13.44
CA PHE A 11 9.34 -6.42 -13.47
C PHE A 11 10.10 -5.21 -12.95
N ASN A 12 10.03 -4.09 -13.68
CA ASN A 12 10.66 -2.84 -13.25
C ASN A 12 9.67 -2.02 -12.40
N GLU A 13 9.67 -2.27 -11.10
CA GLU A 13 8.80 -1.61 -10.13
C GLU A 13 9.04 -0.09 -10.05
N ASP A 14 10.26 0.40 -10.33
CA ASP A 14 10.56 1.84 -10.36
C ASP A 14 9.67 2.61 -11.35
N LYS A 15 9.20 1.93 -12.41
CA LYS A 15 8.39 2.55 -13.47
C LYS A 15 6.88 2.41 -13.25
N ARG A 16 6.42 1.61 -12.28
CA ARG A 16 4.99 1.33 -12.05
C ARG A 16 4.20 2.61 -11.84
N LEU A 17 4.68 3.48 -10.97
CA LEU A 17 3.99 4.71 -10.55
C LEU A 17 4.45 5.96 -11.32
N THR A 18 5.16 5.82 -12.45
CA THR A 18 5.66 6.99 -13.22
C THR A 18 4.75 7.43 -14.35
N ARG A 19 3.93 6.53 -14.90
CA ARG A 19 2.94 6.86 -15.92
C ARG A 19 1.71 7.47 -15.28
N ARG A 20 0.96 8.33 -15.99
CA ARG A 20 -0.19 9.06 -15.44
C ARG A 20 -1.21 8.17 -14.74
N HIS A 21 -1.60 7.02 -15.32
CA HIS A 21 -2.52 6.12 -14.64
C HIS A 21 -1.98 5.64 -13.27
N GLY A 22 -0.68 5.30 -13.16
CA GLY A 22 -0.07 4.92 -11.88
C GLY A 22 0.19 6.12 -10.95
N GLN A 23 0.35 7.33 -11.50
CA GLN A 23 0.47 8.54 -10.68
C GLN A 23 -0.81 8.85 -9.90
N VAL A 24 -1.99 8.43 -10.37
CA VAL A 24 -3.25 8.60 -9.63
C VAL A 24 -3.15 7.90 -8.27
N GLU A 25 -2.75 6.63 -8.25
CA GLU A 25 -2.51 5.87 -7.02
C GLU A 25 -1.49 6.55 -6.12
N TYR A 26 -0.35 6.95 -6.68
CA TYR A 26 0.74 7.55 -5.92
C TYR A 26 0.35 8.89 -5.28
N ILE A 27 -0.23 9.80 -6.06
CA ILE A 27 -0.63 11.14 -5.59
C ILE A 27 -1.69 11.02 -4.50
N THR A 28 -2.71 10.18 -4.73
CA THR A 28 -3.79 9.95 -3.76
C THR A 28 -3.24 9.35 -2.48
N THR A 29 -2.44 8.31 -2.57
CA THR A 29 -1.86 7.65 -1.40
C THR A 29 -0.96 8.59 -0.61
N MET A 30 -0.08 9.35 -1.27
CA MET A 30 0.78 10.35 -0.62
C MET A 30 -0.04 11.43 0.09
N GLN A 31 -1.13 11.92 -0.53
CA GLN A 31 -2.00 12.91 0.13
C GLN A 31 -2.59 12.37 1.44
N TYR A 32 -3.00 11.09 1.47
CA TYR A 32 -3.51 10.48 2.70
C TYR A 32 -2.40 10.16 3.71
N ILE A 33 -1.21 9.77 3.28
CA ILE A 33 -0.06 9.66 4.17
C ILE A 33 0.20 11.02 4.86
N HIS A 34 0.26 12.11 4.11
CA HIS A 34 0.46 13.46 4.66
C HIS A 34 -0.68 13.88 5.60
N LYS A 35 -1.95 13.60 5.24
CA LYS A 35 -3.11 13.85 6.12
C LYS A 35 -2.93 13.21 7.51
N TYR A 36 -2.44 11.97 7.57
CA TYR A 36 -2.24 11.27 8.84
C TYR A 36 -0.91 11.62 9.53
N ILE A 37 0.12 12.03 8.80
CA ILE A 37 1.31 12.67 9.37
C ILE A 37 0.92 13.96 10.10
N GLU A 38 0.16 14.84 9.46
CA GLU A 38 -0.34 16.08 10.05
C GLU A 38 -1.21 15.81 11.30
N ALA A 39 -2.07 14.81 11.26
CA ALA A 39 -2.89 14.39 12.39
C ALA A 39 -2.05 13.91 13.60
N LEU A 40 -0.93 13.22 13.34
CA LEU A 40 0.00 12.75 14.38
C LEU A 40 0.86 13.87 14.94
N GLN A 41 1.27 14.82 14.10
CA GLN A 41 2.09 15.97 14.52
C GLN A 41 1.29 16.98 15.36
N GLY A 42 -0.03 17.14 15.05
CA GLY A 42 -0.89 18.13 15.67
C GLY A 42 -0.55 19.59 15.27
N GLU A 43 -1.41 20.54 15.69
CA GLU A 43 -1.31 21.93 15.23
C GLU A 43 -0.03 22.65 15.68
N ASN A 44 0.57 22.23 16.79
CA ASN A 44 1.70 22.94 17.44
C ASN A 44 3.08 22.34 17.15
N ALA A 45 3.16 21.27 16.33
CA ALA A 45 4.40 20.51 16.15
C ALA A 45 4.62 20.06 14.69
N LYS A 46 4.29 20.91 13.72
CA LYS A 46 4.35 20.60 12.27
C LYS A 46 5.72 20.11 11.77
N ASP A 47 6.81 20.42 12.48
CA ASP A 47 8.17 20.00 12.12
C ASP A 47 8.64 18.78 12.93
N THR A 48 7.74 18.09 13.62
CA THR A 48 8.14 16.90 14.40
C THR A 48 8.46 15.74 13.46
N THR A 49 9.69 15.25 13.56
CA THR A 49 10.12 14.01 12.87
C THR A 49 9.34 12.83 13.42
N LEU A 50 8.59 12.14 12.55
CA LEU A 50 7.90 10.89 12.88
C LEU A 50 8.76 9.68 12.54
N ARG A 51 8.56 8.58 13.28
CA ARG A 51 9.12 7.27 12.95
C ARG A 51 8.11 6.52 12.10
N ILE A 52 8.45 6.26 10.85
CA ILE A 52 7.56 5.65 9.86
C ILE A 52 8.11 4.28 9.45
N LEU A 53 7.24 3.27 9.44
CA LEU A 53 7.56 1.94 8.91
C LEU A 53 6.85 1.73 7.57
N ASP A 54 7.62 1.34 6.54
CA ASP A 54 7.09 0.95 5.22
C ASP A 54 7.33 -0.54 5.00
N ILE A 55 6.25 -1.34 5.09
CA ILE A 55 6.27 -2.80 4.95
C ILE A 55 5.83 -3.18 3.54
N GLY A 56 6.68 -3.90 2.82
CA GLY A 56 6.51 -4.17 1.39
C GLY A 56 6.97 -2.99 0.54
N ALA A 57 8.03 -2.32 0.98
CA ALA A 57 8.48 -1.04 0.44
C ALA A 57 8.88 -1.07 -1.06
N GLY A 58 8.97 -2.24 -1.68
CA GLY A 58 9.36 -2.39 -3.08
C GLY A 58 10.72 -1.74 -3.37
N THR A 59 10.74 -0.83 -4.33
CA THR A 59 11.95 -0.05 -4.66
C THR A 59 12.07 1.25 -3.85
N GLY A 60 11.19 1.46 -2.86
CA GLY A 60 11.25 2.55 -1.88
C GLY A 60 10.55 3.83 -2.28
N ARG A 61 9.53 3.75 -3.13
CA ARG A 61 8.86 4.94 -3.68
C ARG A 61 8.29 5.86 -2.59
N TYR A 62 7.63 5.31 -1.58
CA TYR A 62 7.11 6.05 -0.43
C TYR A 62 8.21 6.31 0.61
N ALA A 63 8.96 5.27 0.99
CA ALA A 63 10.00 5.37 2.01
C ALA A 63 11.05 6.45 1.72
N VAL A 64 11.53 6.54 0.46
CA VAL A 64 12.55 7.54 0.06
C VAL A 64 11.98 8.94 0.12
N GLU A 65 10.74 9.16 -0.34
CA GLU A 65 10.13 10.49 -0.33
C GLU A 65 9.90 10.99 1.10
N LEU A 66 9.34 10.15 1.96
CA LEU A 66 9.11 10.49 3.37
C LEU A 66 10.43 10.77 4.12
N ALA A 67 11.53 10.07 3.79
CA ALA A 67 12.85 10.36 4.34
C ALA A 67 13.41 11.70 3.81
N LYS A 68 13.15 12.09 2.56
CA LYS A 68 13.50 13.42 2.02
C LYS A 68 12.73 14.55 2.72
N GLU A 69 11.53 14.27 3.19
CA GLU A 69 10.68 15.18 3.95
C GLU A 69 11.14 15.35 5.42
N GLY A 70 12.12 14.56 5.87
CA GLY A 70 12.75 14.68 7.19
C GLY A 70 12.20 13.72 8.25
N HIS A 71 11.49 12.67 7.84
CA HIS A 71 11.04 11.62 8.76
C HIS A 71 12.11 10.52 8.95
N ASP A 72 12.08 9.83 10.11
CA ASP A 72 12.90 8.65 10.40
C ASP A 72 12.20 7.40 9.84
N VAL A 73 12.61 6.97 8.66
CA VAL A 73 11.93 5.91 7.91
C VAL A 73 12.66 4.59 8.02
N THR A 74 11.92 3.54 8.33
CA THR A 74 12.36 2.15 8.26
C THR A 74 11.58 1.44 7.17
N ALA A 75 12.28 0.82 6.21
CA ALA A 75 11.69 0.06 5.12
C ALA A 75 11.95 -1.44 5.28
N VAL A 76 10.93 -2.26 5.08
CA VAL A 76 11.03 -3.73 5.06
C VAL A 76 10.56 -4.23 3.69
N GLU A 77 11.42 -5.00 3.01
CA GLU A 77 11.11 -5.57 1.70
C GLU A 77 11.47 -7.06 1.65
N TYR A 78 10.55 -7.86 1.15
CA TYR A 78 10.72 -9.32 1.08
C TYR A 78 11.66 -9.74 -0.05
N VAL A 79 11.51 -9.12 -1.23
CA VAL A 79 12.23 -9.48 -2.44
C VAL A 79 13.62 -8.83 -2.47
N LYS A 80 14.67 -9.62 -2.47
CA LYS A 80 16.07 -9.11 -2.45
C LYS A 80 16.39 -8.15 -3.60
N TYR A 81 15.84 -8.40 -4.78
CA TYR A 81 16.06 -7.53 -5.94
C TYR A 81 15.50 -6.12 -5.67
N ASN A 82 14.24 -6.03 -5.23
CA ASN A 82 13.61 -4.77 -4.88
C ASN A 82 14.35 -4.05 -3.75
N LEU A 83 14.74 -4.78 -2.70
CA LEU A 83 15.56 -4.23 -1.62
C LEU A 83 16.88 -3.64 -2.13
N GLY A 84 17.53 -4.30 -3.07
CA GLY A 84 18.75 -3.79 -3.72
C GLY A 84 18.49 -2.48 -4.45
N ARG A 85 17.38 -2.38 -5.19
CA ARG A 85 16.94 -1.16 -5.87
C ARG A 85 16.59 -0.05 -4.88
N LEU A 86 15.84 -0.37 -3.82
CA LEU A 86 15.52 0.57 -2.74
C LEU A 86 16.79 1.21 -2.16
N LYS A 87 17.80 0.39 -1.84
CA LYS A 87 19.09 0.89 -1.31
C LYS A 87 19.83 1.80 -2.30
N GLN A 88 19.76 1.50 -3.58
CA GLN A 88 20.33 2.37 -4.63
C GLN A 88 19.59 3.71 -4.68
N ASN A 89 18.25 3.69 -4.73
CA ASN A 89 17.42 4.89 -4.74
C ASN A 89 17.63 5.74 -3.48
N ALA A 90 17.70 5.10 -2.31
CA ALA A 90 18.00 5.77 -1.04
C ALA A 90 19.40 6.44 -1.03
N ASN A 91 20.41 5.78 -1.60
CA ASN A 91 21.76 6.36 -1.68
C ASN A 91 21.80 7.60 -2.60
N VAL A 92 21.05 7.61 -3.70
CA VAL A 92 20.92 8.79 -4.58
C VAL A 92 20.25 9.92 -3.81
N ALA A 93 19.09 9.66 -3.21
CA ALA A 93 18.34 10.65 -2.45
C ALA A 93 19.13 11.21 -1.27
N LYS A 94 19.89 10.36 -0.56
CA LYS A 94 20.77 10.80 0.54
C LYS A 94 21.82 11.81 0.08
N LYS A 95 22.44 11.61 -1.08
CA LYS A 95 23.41 12.57 -1.64
C LYS A 95 22.76 13.90 -1.96
N GLU A 96 21.59 13.86 -2.64
CA GLU A 96 20.81 15.05 -2.96
C GLU A 96 20.44 15.86 -1.71
N CYS A 97 19.99 15.18 -0.64
CA CYS A 97 19.68 15.81 0.65
C CYS A 97 20.93 16.41 1.31
N GLN A 98 22.06 15.69 1.31
CA GLN A 98 23.31 16.20 1.86
C GLN A 98 23.83 17.45 1.14
N GLU A 99 23.75 17.48 -0.20
CA GLU A 99 24.08 18.65 -1.01
C GLU A 99 23.16 19.84 -0.71
N ALA A 100 21.90 19.56 -0.36
CA ALA A 100 20.93 20.57 0.07
C ALA A 100 21.02 20.94 1.57
N GLY A 101 21.97 20.37 2.33
CA GLY A 101 22.11 20.60 3.78
C GLY A 101 20.98 20.00 4.63
N LYS A 102 20.28 18.99 4.10
CA LYS A 102 19.16 18.31 4.78
C LYS A 102 19.59 16.96 5.34
N GLU A 103 18.98 16.57 6.45
CA GLU A 103 19.10 15.22 7.00
C GLU A 103 18.29 14.23 6.16
N PHE A 104 18.78 12.99 6.06
CA PHE A 104 18.09 11.88 5.38
C PHE A 104 18.25 10.60 6.19
N LEU A 105 17.16 10.17 6.83
CA LEU A 105 17.11 9.03 7.74
C LEU A 105 16.27 7.90 7.12
N LEU A 106 16.93 6.93 6.48
CA LEU A 106 16.30 5.74 5.93
C LEU A 106 17.14 4.50 6.22
N GLN A 107 16.50 3.52 6.85
CA GLN A 107 17.06 2.18 7.06
C GLN A 107 16.23 1.16 6.28
N ALA A 108 16.88 0.20 5.62
CA ALA A 108 16.22 -0.80 4.79
C ALA A 108 16.67 -2.22 5.10
N TYR A 109 15.69 -3.09 5.37
CA TYR A 109 15.90 -4.47 5.80
C TYR A 109 15.14 -5.46 4.92
N GLN A 110 15.73 -6.66 4.74
CA GLN A 110 14.95 -7.77 4.21
C GLN A 110 14.08 -8.36 5.32
N GLY A 111 12.80 -8.59 5.03
CA GLY A 111 11.86 -9.14 6.02
C GLY A 111 10.55 -9.59 5.42
N ASP A 112 9.81 -10.35 6.23
CA ASP A 112 8.45 -10.82 5.94
C ASP A 112 7.48 -10.03 6.84
N ALA A 113 6.40 -9.51 6.25
CA ALA A 113 5.37 -8.73 6.96
C ALA A 113 4.78 -9.48 8.16
N ARG A 114 4.74 -10.82 8.09
CA ARG A 114 4.24 -11.70 9.17
C ARG A 114 5.21 -11.87 10.34
N LYS A 115 6.45 -11.36 10.25
CA LYS A 115 7.52 -11.61 11.23
C LYS A 115 8.44 -10.39 11.40
N LEU A 116 7.96 -9.39 12.11
CA LEU A 116 8.68 -8.13 12.37
C LEU A 116 9.42 -8.12 13.71
N LYS A 117 9.90 -9.29 14.18
CA LYS A 117 10.56 -9.48 15.49
C LYS A 117 11.79 -8.59 15.71
N ARG A 118 12.36 -8.01 14.65
CA ARG A 118 13.45 -7.03 14.73
C ARG A 118 13.04 -5.76 15.48
N PHE A 119 11.75 -5.40 15.41
CA PHE A 119 11.24 -4.17 15.96
C PHE A 119 10.49 -4.44 17.27
N ALA A 120 10.77 -3.60 18.25
CA ALA A 120 10.02 -3.61 19.51
C ALA A 120 8.56 -3.19 19.28
N GLU A 121 7.72 -3.49 20.25
CA GLU A 121 6.35 -2.98 20.30
C GLU A 121 6.36 -1.45 20.38
N ASP A 122 5.29 -0.81 19.94
CA ASP A 122 5.06 0.62 20.08
C ASP A 122 6.22 1.49 19.56
N THR A 123 6.80 1.10 18.43
CA THR A 123 8.00 1.75 17.89
C THR A 123 7.70 2.87 16.92
N PHE A 124 6.71 2.69 16.03
CA PHE A 124 6.44 3.57 14.90
C PHE A 124 5.17 4.40 15.12
N ASP A 125 5.21 5.65 14.68
CA ASP A 125 4.05 6.56 14.73
C ASP A 125 3.06 6.25 13.62
N LEU A 126 3.58 5.91 12.43
CA LEU A 126 2.84 5.56 11.23
C LEU A 126 3.42 4.29 10.60
N THR A 127 2.56 3.35 10.23
CA THR A 127 2.94 2.13 9.51
C THR A 127 2.20 2.05 8.18
N LEU A 128 2.95 1.88 7.09
CA LEU A 128 2.44 1.59 5.76
C LEU A 128 2.56 0.09 5.53
N LEU A 129 1.49 -0.56 5.13
CA LEU A 129 1.45 -1.98 4.78
C LEU A 129 0.96 -2.08 3.33
N PHE A 130 1.87 -1.67 2.40
CA PHE A 130 1.58 -1.58 0.98
C PHE A 130 2.30 -2.69 0.22
N GLY A 131 1.54 -3.61 -0.37
CA GLY A 131 2.07 -4.75 -1.10
C GLY A 131 1.84 -6.11 -0.47
N PRO A 132 2.18 -6.38 0.79
CA PRO A 132 2.08 -7.72 1.36
C PRO A 132 0.69 -8.33 1.30
N MET A 133 -0.39 -7.54 1.49
CA MET A 133 -1.75 -8.07 1.65
C MET A 133 -2.27 -8.78 0.40
N TYR A 134 -1.80 -8.42 -0.77
CA TYR A 134 -2.18 -9.10 -2.02
C TYR A 134 -1.17 -10.16 -2.49
N HIS A 135 -0.21 -10.53 -1.62
CA HIS A 135 0.70 -11.65 -1.80
C HIS A 135 0.60 -12.67 -0.66
N LEU A 136 -0.39 -12.49 0.22
CA LEU A 136 -0.76 -13.41 1.28
C LEU A 136 -2.14 -13.98 0.95
N TYR A 137 -2.24 -15.31 0.80
CA TYR A 137 -3.41 -15.96 0.21
C TYR A 137 -4.40 -16.47 1.25
N SER A 138 -3.98 -16.68 2.50
CA SER A 138 -4.88 -17.09 3.57
C SER A 138 -5.29 -15.91 4.46
N PHE A 139 -6.45 -16.01 5.08
CA PHE A 139 -6.92 -15.07 6.09
C PHE A 139 -5.93 -14.97 7.26
N GLU A 140 -5.41 -16.12 7.72
CA GLU A 140 -4.47 -16.21 8.84
C GLU A 140 -3.17 -15.48 8.55
N ASP A 141 -2.62 -15.61 7.34
CA ASP A 141 -1.39 -14.93 6.94
C ASP A 141 -1.59 -13.41 6.85
N LYS A 142 -2.73 -12.95 6.30
CA LYS A 142 -3.09 -11.53 6.26
C LYS A 142 -3.30 -10.98 7.68
N LEU A 143 -4.03 -11.72 8.52
CA LEU A 143 -4.25 -11.34 9.91
C LEU A 143 -2.92 -11.27 10.68
N GLN A 144 -2.01 -12.22 10.47
CA GLN A 144 -0.70 -12.21 11.11
C GLN A 144 0.13 -10.99 10.69
N ALA A 145 0.12 -10.61 9.42
CA ALA A 145 0.80 -9.40 8.95
C ALA A 145 0.19 -8.14 9.58
N LEU A 146 -1.13 -8.07 9.67
CA LEU A 146 -1.85 -6.95 10.29
C LEU A 146 -1.59 -6.87 11.79
N MET A 147 -1.52 -8.02 12.49
CA MET A 147 -1.18 -8.08 13.91
C MET A 147 0.27 -7.67 14.20
N GLU A 148 1.23 -8.01 13.33
CA GLU A 148 2.61 -7.54 13.45
C GLU A 148 2.71 -6.03 13.19
N ALA A 149 1.99 -5.51 12.17
CA ALA A 149 1.89 -4.07 11.94
C ALA A 149 1.30 -3.34 13.16
N LYS A 150 0.22 -3.89 13.76
CA LYS A 150 -0.38 -3.36 15.01
C LYS A 150 0.61 -3.36 16.16
N ARG A 151 1.32 -4.46 16.38
CA ARG A 151 2.27 -4.61 17.49
C ARG A 151 3.37 -3.55 17.46
N VAL A 152 3.91 -3.26 16.27
CA VAL A 152 5.02 -2.32 16.13
C VAL A 152 4.59 -0.86 16.04
N THR A 153 3.30 -0.60 15.82
CA THR A 153 2.73 0.74 15.76
C THR A 153 2.34 1.20 17.16
N LYS A 154 2.69 2.43 17.51
CA LYS A 154 2.38 3.03 18.82
C LYS A 154 0.86 3.11 19.07
N PRO A 155 0.43 3.11 20.33
CA PRO A 155 -0.93 3.52 20.68
C PRO A 155 -1.27 4.89 20.07
N ASP A 156 -2.47 5.02 19.52
CA ASP A 156 -2.96 6.18 18.74
C ASP A 156 -2.25 6.40 17.38
N GLY A 157 -1.26 5.58 17.02
CA GLY A 157 -0.65 5.56 15.71
C GLY A 157 -1.58 5.02 14.63
N TYR A 158 -1.26 5.30 13.37
CA TYR A 158 -2.06 4.86 12.22
C TYR A 158 -1.35 3.75 11.44
N ILE A 159 -2.17 2.89 10.83
CA ILE A 159 -1.74 1.86 9.89
C ILE A 159 -2.53 2.06 8.60
N LEU A 160 -1.85 2.30 7.49
CA LEU A 160 -2.44 2.38 6.17
C LEU A 160 -2.19 1.07 5.43
N VAL A 161 -3.25 0.38 5.02
CA VAL A 161 -3.17 -0.97 4.44
C VAL A 161 -3.73 -0.97 3.02
N ALA A 162 -2.92 -1.35 2.04
CA ALA A 162 -3.37 -1.45 0.65
C ALA A 162 -3.83 -2.88 0.31
N TYR A 163 -4.92 -2.95 -0.44
CA TYR A 163 -5.51 -4.18 -0.96
C TYR A 163 -5.78 -4.08 -2.45
N LEU A 164 -5.76 -5.23 -3.15
CA LEU A 164 -6.28 -5.37 -4.50
C LEU A 164 -7.74 -5.83 -4.45
N MET A 165 -8.59 -5.18 -5.25
CA MET A 165 -10.03 -5.39 -5.19
C MET A 165 -10.50 -6.50 -6.12
N ASN A 166 -11.38 -7.35 -5.60
CA ASN A 166 -11.97 -8.49 -6.29
C ASN A 166 -12.61 -8.10 -7.63
N GLU A 167 -13.44 -7.05 -7.64
CA GLU A 167 -14.17 -6.63 -8.81
C GLU A 167 -13.24 -6.17 -9.93
N TYR A 168 -12.11 -5.57 -9.58
CA TYR A 168 -11.07 -5.23 -10.56
C TYR A 168 -10.48 -6.48 -11.22
N GLY A 169 -10.11 -7.50 -10.44
CA GLY A 169 -9.58 -8.77 -10.94
C GLY A 169 -10.58 -9.49 -11.85
N VAL A 170 -11.84 -9.59 -11.42
CA VAL A 170 -12.92 -10.21 -12.18
C VAL A 170 -13.17 -9.48 -13.50
N LEU A 171 -13.29 -8.14 -13.48
CA LEU A 171 -13.58 -7.35 -14.69
C LEU A 171 -12.42 -7.32 -15.68
N THR A 172 -11.17 -7.24 -15.17
CA THR A 172 -10.00 -7.13 -16.05
C THR A 172 -9.52 -8.50 -16.51
N TYR A 173 -8.97 -9.31 -15.60
CA TYR A 173 -8.44 -10.61 -15.95
C TYR A 173 -9.54 -11.59 -16.39
N GLY A 174 -10.66 -11.61 -15.67
CA GLY A 174 -11.78 -12.49 -15.98
C GLY A 174 -12.44 -12.13 -17.30
N PHE A 175 -13.16 -11.03 -17.37
CA PHE A 175 -14.01 -10.72 -18.53
C PHE A 175 -13.26 -10.02 -19.67
N LYS A 176 -12.50 -8.97 -19.39
CA LYS A 176 -11.83 -8.19 -20.45
C LYS A 176 -10.75 -9.01 -21.19
N GLU A 177 -10.01 -9.87 -20.46
CA GLU A 177 -9.01 -10.77 -21.03
C GLU A 177 -9.57 -12.16 -21.41
N GLY A 178 -10.85 -12.43 -21.11
CA GLY A 178 -11.55 -13.64 -21.53
C GLY A 178 -11.27 -14.89 -20.69
N ASN A 179 -10.75 -14.74 -19.49
CA ASN A 179 -10.36 -15.89 -18.63
C ASN A 179 -11.49 -16.36 -17.68
N ALA A 180 -12.64 -15.66 -17.62
CA ALA A 180 -13.67 -15.91 -16.61
C ALA A 180 -14.17 -17.35 -16.57
N ILE A 181 -14.45 -17.95 -17.75
CA ILE A 181 -14.93 -19.34 -17.84
C ILE A 181 -13.89 -20.32 -17.27
N ALA A 182 -12.63 -20.20 -17.70
CA ALA A 182 -11.55 -21.05 -17.19
C ALA A 182 -11.35 -20.88 -15.66
N CYS A 183 -11.48 -19.65 -15.14
CA CYS A 183 -11.37 -19.39 -13.71
C CYS A 183 -12.53 -20.02 -12.90
N ILE A 184 -13.74 -20.09 -13.47
CA ILE A 184 -14.87 -20.79 -12.84
C ILE A 184 -14.64 -22.30 -12.87
N GLU A 185 -14.23 -22.85 -14.02
CA GLU A 185 -14.00 -24.28 -14.19
C GLU A 185 -12.89 -24.83 -13.28
N ASP A 186 -11.83 -24.07 -13.05
CA ASP A 186 -10.70 -24.47 -12.19
C ASP A 186 -10.82 -24.00 -10.74
N GLY A 187 -11.91 -23.32 -10.37
CA GLY A 187 -12.24 -22.91 -9.01
C GLY A 187 -11.54 -21.66 -8.52
N ARG A 188 -10.87 -20.89 -9.41
CA ARG A 188 -10.30 -19.56 -9.08
C ARG A 188 -11.34 -18.48 -8.95
N LEU A 189 -12.54 -18.68 -9.50
CA LEU A 189 -13.74 -17.88 -9.22
C LEU A 189 -14.83 -18.79 -8.68
N ASP A 190 -15.40 -18.45 -7.55
CA ASP A 190 -16.55 -19.17 -7.00
C ASP A 190 -17.88 -18.75 -7.64
N GLU A 191 -18.98 -19.34 -7.21
CA GLU A 191 -20.34 -19.07 -7.72
C GLU A 191 -20.81 -17.60 -7.52
N ASN A 192 -20.17 -16.88 -6.59
CA ASN A 192 -20.44 -15.44 -6.31
C ASN A 192 -19.40 -14.53 -6.97
N PHE A 193 -18.58 -15.05 -7.88
CA PHE A 193 -17.46 -14.35 -8.51
C PHE A 193 -16.46 -13.80 -7.51
N HIS A 194 -16.26 -14.48 -6.37
CA HIS A 194 -15.18 -14.16 -5.46
C HIS A 194 -13.90 -14.89 -5.90
N CYS A 195 -12.80 -14.15 -6.01
CA CYS A 195 -11.50 -14.73 -6.38
C CYS A 195 -11.00 -15.66 -5.27
N ARG A 196 -10.49 -16.81 -5.67
CA ARG A 196 -9.89 -17.83 -4.82
C ARG A 196 -8.45 -18.06 -5.26
N SER A 197 -7.59 -17.12 -4.89
CA SER A 197 -6.18 -17.16 -5.28
C SER A 197 -5.39 -18.13 -4.41
N THR A 198 -4.34 -18.69 -4.98
CA THR A 198 -3.38 -19.58 -4.30
C THR A 198 -1.96 -19.08 -4.55
N GLU A 199 -0.96 -19.71 -3.96
CA GLU A 199 0.47 -19.38 -4.20
C GLU A 199 0.92 -19.56 -5.67
N LYS A 200 0.05 -20.08 -6.55
CA LYS A 200 0.32 -20.18 -7.99
C LYS A 200 -0.04 -18.91 -8.73
N GLU A 201 -0.92 -18.09 -8.18
CA GLU A 201 -1.27 -16.79 -8.70
C GLU A 201 -0.32 -15.73 -8.12
N LEU A 202 -0.13 -14.63 -8.85
CA LEU A 202 0.73 -13.54 -8.38
C LEU A 202 0.04 -12.71 -7.29
N TYR A 203 -1.27 -12.51 -7.42
CA TYR A 203 -2.05 -11.64 -6.55
C TYR A 203 -3.26 -12.36 -5.97
N ASP A 204 -3.58 -11.98 -4.75
CA ASP A 204 -4.86 -12.25 -4.12
C ASP A 204 -5.72 -10.99 -4.08
N TYR A 205 -7.03 -11.18 -4.15
CA TYR A 205 -8.01 -10.12 -4.25
C TYR A 205 -9.03 -10.23 -3.12
N VAL A 206 -9.47 -9.09 -2.62
CA VAL A 206 -10.43 -9.02 -1.52
C VAL A 206 -11.61 -8.12 -1.87
N ARG A 207 -12.71 -8.27 -1.13
CA ARG A 207 -13.84 -7.35 -1.09
C ARG A 207 -13.76 -6.47 0.16
N LEU A 208 -14.60 -5.45 0.22
CA LEU A 208 -14.68 -4.56 1.39
C LEU A 208 -15.08 -5.33 2.67
N GLU A 209 -15.88 -6.38 2.52
CA GLU A 209 -16.28 -7.27 3.61
C GLU A 209 -15.09 -8.04 4.19
N ASP A 210 -14.19 -8.55 3.33
CA ASP A 210 -13.00 -9.27 3.76
C ASP A 210 -12.03 -8.33 4.51
N MET A 211 -11.88 -7.09 4.03
CA MET A 211 -11.10 -6.05 4.71
C MET A 211 -11.68 -5.76 6.10
N LYS A 212 -13.02 -5.67 6.19
CA LYS A 212 -13.72 -5.46 7.45
C LYS A 212 -13.47 -6.62 8.42
N GLU A 213 -13.59 -7.85 7.97
CA GLU A 213 -13.35 -9.04 8.78
C GLU A 213 -11.91 -9.07 9.34
N LEU A 214 -10.92 -8.77 8.51
CA LEU A 214 -9.51 -8.71 8.90
C LEU A 214 -9.24 -7.66 9.98
N ARG A 215 -9.72 -6.41 9.80
CA ARG A 215 -9.49 -5.35 10.79
C ARG A 215 -10.22 -5.59 12.10
N ASP A 216 -11.44 -6.16 12.04
CA ASP A 216 -12.21 -6.52 13.23
C ASP A 216 -11.50 -7.64 14.01
N ALA A 217 -11.02 -8.68 13.33
CA ALA A 217 -10.23 -9.75 13.94
C ALA A 217 -8.91 -9.25 14.55
N ALA A 218 -8.25 -8.26 13.91
CA ALA A 218 -7.06 -7.62 14.47
C ALA A 218 -7.37 -6.66 15.63
N GLY A 219 -8.65 -6.33 15.88
CA GLY A 219 -9.05 -5.37 16.90
C GLY A 219 -8.47 -3.99 16.64
N LEU A 220 -8.48 -3.55 15.39
CA LEU A 220 -8.08 -2.22 14.94
C LEU A 220 -9.32 -1.33 14.74
N GLU A 221 -9.18 -0.05 15.05
CA GLU A 221 -10.23 0.92 14.80
C GLU A 221 -10.22 1.34 13.34
N HIS A 222 -11.36 1.20 12.67
CA HIS A 222 -11.53 1.75 11.32
C HIS A 222 -11.68 3.27 11.38
N VAL A 223 -10.83 3.97 10.66
CA VAL A 223 -10.88 5.43 10.54
C VAL A 223 -11.53 5.83 9.22
N GLN A 224 -11.01 5.28 8.11
CA GLN A 224 -11.44 5.66 6.78
C GLN A 224 -11.00 4.59 5.77
N THR A 225 -11.75 4.45 4.68
CA THR A 225 -11.33 3.67 3.49
C THR A 225 -11.36 4.58 2.27
N ILE A 226 -10.37 4.47 1.40
CA ILE A 226 -10.27 5.24 0.16
C ILE A 226 -9.98 4.34 -1.05
N SER A 227 -10.49 4.72 -2.21
CA SER A 227 -10.04 4.16 -3.50
C SER A 227 -8.77 4.88 -3.92
N ALA A 228 -7.63 4.18 -3.96
CA ALA A 228 -6.34 4.82 -4.22
C ALA A 228 -6.17 5.26 -5.68
N ASP A 229 -6.75 4.51 -6.62
CA ASP A 229 -6.60 4.74 -8.05
C ASP A 229 -7.92 4.92 -8.80
N GLY A 230 -9.08 4.61 -8.18
CA GLY A 230 -10.38 4.73 -8.79
C GLY A 230 -10.45 4.03 -10.16
N PRO A 231 -10.89 4.72 -11.23
CA PRO A 231 -10.99 4.14 -12.56
C PRO A 231 -9.67 4.15 -13.34
N ALA A 232 -8.54 4.56 -12.75
CA ALA A 232 -7.32 4.86 -13.48
C ALA A 232 -6.77 3.68 -14.30
N ASP A 233 -6.85 2.48 -13.76
CA ASP A 233 -6.37 1.28 -14.46
C ASP A 233 -7.29 0.86 -15.61
N TYR A 234 -8.60 1.12 -15.50
CA TYR A 234 -9.53 0.91 -16.62
C TYR A 234 -9.33 1.94 -17.74
N MET A 235 -8.93 3.17 -17.38
CA MET A 235 -8.70 4.31 -18.28
C MET A 235 -7.22 4.52 -18.61
N ARG A 236 -6.39 3.49 -18.48
CA ARG A 236 -4.93 3.57 -18.62
C ARG A 236 -4.48 4.24 -19.92
N ARG A 237 -5.13 3.93 -21.05
CA ARG A 237 -4.80 4.51 -22.35
C ARG A 237 -5.16 6.00 -22.39
N GLU A 238 -6.34 6.34 -21.96
CA GLU A 238 -6.90 7.69 -21.98
C GLU A 238 -6.09 8.61 -21.06
N LEU A 239 -5.84 8.19 -19.83
CA LEU A 239 -5.05 8.95 -18.86
C LEU A 239 -3.63 9.22 -19.34
N ASN A 240 -2.97 8.21 -19.90
CA ASN A 240 -1.61 8.38 -20.42
C ASN A 240 -1.54 9.32 -21.65
N ALA A 241 -2.65 9.52 -22.36
CA ALA A 241 -2.77 10.40 -23.50
C ALA A 241 -3.26 11.83 -23.17
N MET A 242 -3.73 12.09 -21.93
CA MET A 242 -4.23 13.40 -21.52
C MET A 242 -3.13 14.48 -21.59
N SER A 243 -3.53 15.74 -21.76
CA SER A 243 -2.65 16.87 -21.48
C SER A 243 -2.35 16.99 -19.98
N GLU A 244 -1.34 17.76 -19.60
CA GLU A 244 -1.05 18.01 -18.17
C GLU A 244 -2.21 18.68 -17.46
N GLU A 245 -2.83 19.68 -18.09
CA GLU A 245 -3.98 20.40 -17.55
C GLU A 245 -5.18 19.46 -17.32
N MET A 246 -5.51 18.61 -18.31
CA MET A 246 -6.61 17.65 -18.18
C MET A 246 -6.31 16.60 -17.10
N PHE A 247 -5.07 16.12 -17.02
CA PHE A 247 -4.66 15.18 -15.98
C PHE A 247 -4.74 15.81 -14.58
N ALA A 248 -4.32 17.08 -14.42
CA ALA A 248 -4.46 17.80 -13.15
C ALA A 248 -5.95 17.87 -12.72
N LYS A 249 -6.87 18.15 -13.65
CA LYS A 249 -8.31 18.14 -13.36
C LYS A 249 -8.85 16.75 -13.03
N PHE A 250 -8.30 15.71 -13.65
CA PHE A 250 -8.64 14.33 -13.26
C PHE A 250 -8.19 14.00 -11.83
N ILE A 251 -7.00 14.43 -11.41
CA ILE A 251 -6.53 14.27 -10.03
C ILE A 251 -7.45 15.02 -9.05
N GLU A 252 -7.81 16.28 -9.33
CA GLU A 252 -8.76 17.04 -8.48
C GLU A 252 -10.10 16.30 -8.36
N TYR A 253 -10.65 15.79 -9.47
CA TYR A 253 -11.88 14.99 -9.49
C TYR A 253 -11.72 13.73 -8.65
N HIS A 254 -10.64 12.95 -8.85
CA HIS A 254 -10.42 11.72 -8.13
C HIS A 254 -10.30 11.95 -6.62
N LEU A 255 -9.52 12.94 -6.21
CA LEU A 255 -9.37 13.30 -4.80
C LEU A 255 -10.69 13.76 -4.16
N SER A 256 -11.58 14.37 -4.92
CA SER A 256 -12.92 14.75 -4.43
C SER A 256 -13.90 13.58 -4.31
N THR A 257 -13.56 12.42 -4.90
CA THR A 257 -14.46 11.26 -4.99
C THR A 257 -13.90 9.98 -4.39
N CYS A 258 -12.61 9.91 -4.08
CA CYS A 258 -11.95 8.68 -3.62
C CYS A 258 -12.48 8.14 -2.26
N GLU A 259 -13.17 8.95 -1.48
CA GLU A 259 -13.81 8.56 -0.21
C GLU A 259 -15.28 8.14 -0.38
N ARG A 260 -15.88 8.28 -1.57
CA ARG A 260 -17.30 7.99 -1.77
C ARG A 260 -17.58 6.51 -1.67
N PRO A 261 -18.51 6.08 -0.77
CA PRO A 261 -18.79 4.66 -0.53
C PRO A 261 -19.17 3.88 -1.79
N GLU A 262 -19.88 4.50 -2.71
CA GLU A 262 -20.31 3.88 -3.97
C GLU A 262 -19.17 3.64 -4.98
N LEU A 263 -17.96 4.19 -4.72
CA LEU A 263 -16.79 4.04 -5.59
C LEU A 263 -15.67 3.19 -4.94
N LEU A 264 -15.81 2.87 -3.66
CA LEU A 264 -14.86 1.99 -2.98
C LEU A 264 -14.98 0.56 -3.54
N GLY A 265 -13.86 -0.13 -3.67
CA GLY A 265 -13.81 -1.49 -4.17
C GLY A 265 -13.99 -1.65 -5.69
N ALA A 266 -14.32 -0.60 -6.42
CA ALA A 266 -14.47 -0.62 -7.87
C ALA A 266 -13.14 -0.36 -8.62
N GLY A 267 -12.16 0.30 -8.00
CA GLY A 267 -10.81 0.50 -8.52
C GLY A 267 -9.92 -0.72 -8.34
N ALA A 268 -8.67 -0.63 -8.76
CA ALA A 268 -7.73 -1.72 -8.55
C ALA A 268 -7.24 -1.76 -7.09
N HIS A 269 -6.87 -0.60 -6.53
CA HIS A 269 -6.33 -0.48 -5.19
C HIS A 269 -7.26 0.30 -4.26
N THR A 270 -7.45 -0.28 -3.06
CA THR A 270 -8.16 0.37 -1.96
C THR A 270 -7.23 0.41 -0.75
N VAL A 271 -7.20 1.55 -0.05
CA VAL A 271 -6.41 1.72 1.18
C VAL A 271 -7.36 1.84 2.37
N ASP A 272 -7.18 0.95 3.35
CA ASP A 272 -7.85 1.00 4.64
C ASP A 272 -6.97 1.73 5.65
N ILE A 273 -7.49 2.76 6.28
CA ILE A 273 -6.79 3.54 7.29
C ILE A 273 -7.32 3.13 8.66
N LEU A 274 -6.43 2.60 9.46
CA LEU A 274 -6.71 1.99 10.74
C LEU A 274 -5.95 2.70 11.85
N ARG A 275 -6.47 2.67 13.08
CA ARG A 275 -5.85 3.27 14.26
C ARG A 275 -5.63 2.21 15.33
N CYS A 276 -4.45 2.25 15.96
CA CYS A 276 -4.16 1.47 17.16
C CYS A 276 -4.80 2.15 18.38
N LYS A 277 -5.86 1.56 18.95
CA LYS A 277 -6.45 2.09 20.18
C LYS A 277 -5.49 1.99 21.36
N LYS A 278 -5.48 3.01 22.22
CA LYS A 278 -4.91 2.86 23.55
C LYS A 278 -5.61 1.68 24.23
N SER A 279 -4.84 0.73 24.73
CA SER A 279 -5.36 -0.21 25.70
C SER A 279 -5.73 0.60 26.95
N HIS A 280 -7.02 0.79 27.19
CA HIS A 280 -7.50 1.19 28.51
C HIS A 280 -7.24 0.00 29.45
N LEU A 281 -6.01 -0.10 29.96
CA LEU A 281 -5.76 -0.83 31.18
C LEU A 281 -6.47 -0.05 32.28
N GLY A 282 -7.71 -0.49 32.60
CA GLY A 282 -8.47 -0.06 33.77
C GLY A 282 -7.81 -0.52 35.07
#